data_f2572b57ee97a8c6730a5b1cf3e5a4d0
#
_entry.id   f2572b57ee97a8c6730a5b1cf3e5a4d0
#
_cell.length_a   1.000
_cell.length_b   1.000
_cell.length_c   1.000
_cell.angle_alpha   90.00
_cell.angle_beta   90.00
_cell.angle_gamma   90.00
#
_symmetry.space_group_name_H-M   'P 1'
#
loop_
_entity.id
_entity.type
_entity.pdbx_description
1 polymer ?
#
loop_
_entity_poly.entity_id
_entity_poly.type
_entity_poly.pdbx_seq_one_letter_code
_entity_poly.pdbx_strand_id
1 'polypeptide(L)'
;MSAFTRIALVALSGMAGRMLRSRKHAAANAEKRRTSSSSTPSPWQATAEPSLTSLPLSPDTPTIPTEETARSDPFRNLTYRRAPRVATFAARSLPIIGILSTLLTITIAIGTVVGALPGVGPVEDTNLAWAAALVTISIWAIYLLWRVPQWQANAWARHADANPRELFEIENESRGTLGQILSGVAVLTGLIFAWQQLGQTSDNLRVSEEGQITDRFSRAVDQLGSDQYTIRLGGVYALERIARDSPRDYGPVMEVLTAFARQESPAGPDASATPAPSAPEVPADVEAVFKVIGRRTEAQIQAELEEGFGCLDLTSVNAVGVDLADTNLRNTCWDGSDLRGAIISGANLSDSYFGAANLQQANLDRVAAERTQFNSANLLNANLSQGTFTDANFLAANMTSALLQGADLDGASLQRANLQNAAAFGATMNGANLLGADLSGAVLTDADLSGADQLTAEQVTAAITNAGTRLPSGIDVPPDF
;
A
#
# COMPACT_ATOMS: atom_id res chain seq x y z
N MET A 1 0.73 19.26 -35.15
CA MET A 1 0.95 18.40 -33.94
C MET A 1 0.60 19.24 -32.72
N SER A 2 -0.55 18.95 -32.11
CA SER A 2 -1.14 19.76 -31.03
C SER A 2 -0.36 19.61 -29.73
N ALA A 3 -0.43 20.60 -28.85
CA ALA A 3 0.22 20.63 -27.54
C ALA A 3 -0.11 19.38 -26.68
N PHE A 4 -1.25 18.75 -26.91
CA PHE A 4 -1.68 17.49 -26.27
C PHE A 4 -0.76 16.30 -26.58
N THR A 5 -0.20 16.21 -27.78
CA THR A 5 0.69 15.09 -28.16
C THR A 5 2.06 15.19 -27.47
N ARG A 6 2.51 16.41 -27.14
CA ARG A 6 3.78 16.60 -26.39
C ARG A 6 3.63 16.29 -24.90
N ILE A 7 2.47 16.56 -24.30
CA ILE A 7 2.20 16.25 -22.89
C ILE A 7 2.06 14.74 -22.69
N ALA A 8 1.40 14.03 -23.63
CA ALA A 8 1.28 12.57 -23.57
C ALA A 8 2.64 11.86 -23.72
N LEU A 9 3.54 12.39 -24.58
CA LEU A 9 4.88 11.80 -24.75
C LEU A 9 5.78 11.99 -23.52
N VAL A 10 5.66 13.12 -22.82
CA VAL A 10 6.41 13.40 -21.58
C VAL A 10 5.89 12.55 -20.44
N ALA A 11 4.57 12.33 -20.34
CA ALA A 11 3.97 11.46 -19.35
C ALA A 11 4.35 9.96 -19.54
N LEU A 12 4.38 9.49 -20.78
CA LEU A 12 4.78 8.11 -21.11
C LEU A 12 6.28 7.86 -20.88
N SER A 13 7.14 8.85 -21.15
CA SER A 13 8.58 8.72 -20.86
C SER A 13 8.87 8.74 -19.36
N GLY A 14 8.10 9.47 -18.57
CA GLY A 14 8.17 9.48 -17.11
C GLY A 14 7.74 8.14 -16.47
N MET A 15 6.68 7.50 -17.00
CA MET A 15 6.23 6.18 -16.54
C MET A 15 7.21 5.05 -16.88
N ALA A 16 7.79 5.07 -18.08
CA ALA A 16 8.82 4.09 -18.47
C ALA A 16 10.08 4.18 -17.59
N GLY A 17 10.48 5.40 -17.21
CA GLY A 17 11.60 5.63 -16.30
C GLY A 17 11.38 5.14 -14.88
N ARG A 18 10.16 5.24 -14.38
CA ARG A 18 9.79 4.73 -13.03
C ARG A 18 9.68 3.20 -12.99
N MET A 19 9.13 2.56 -14.01
CA MET A 19 9.10 1.09 -14.12
C MET A 19 10.51 0.46 -14.19
N LEU A 20 11.45 1.12 -14.85
CA LEU A 20 12.85 0.63 -14.91
C LEU A 20 13.58 0.79 -13.57
N ARG A 21 13.30 1.83 -12.78
CA ARG A 21 13.86 2.00 -11.43
C ARG A 21 13.28 0.99 -10.44
N SER A 22 11.97 0.75 -10.47
CA SER A 22 11.28 -0.24 -9.64
C SER A 22 11.83 -1.67 -9.87
N ARG A 23 12.09 -2.05 -11.13
CA ARG A 23 12.69 -3.36 -11.45
C ARG A 23 14.14 -3.50 -10.94
N LYS A 24 14.94 -2.41 -10.94
CA LYS A 24 16.30 -2.43 -10.38
C LYS A 24 16.30 -2.58 -8.86
N HIS A 25 15.38 -1.93 -8.14
CA HIS A 25 15.25 -2.09 -6.69
C HIS A 25 14.72 -3.47 -6.27
N ALA A 26 13.77 -4.04 -7.03
CA ALA A 26 13.28 -5.39 -6.78
C ALA A 26 14.37 -6.47 -6.99
N ALA A 27 15.23 -6.30 -8.00
CA ALA A 27 16.37 -7.21 -8.24
C ALA A 27 17.43 -7.13 -7.13
N ALA A 28 17.76 -5.92 -6.66
CA ALA A 28 18.72 -5.71 -5.56
C ALA A 28 18.24 -6.29 -4.23
N ASN A 29 16.92 -6.20 -3.94
CA ASN A 29 16.32 -6.78 -2.73
C ASN A 29 16.22 -8.32 -2.78
N ALA A 30 16.05 -8.90 -3.98
CA ALA A 30 16.05 -10.36 -4.16
C ALA A 30 17.45 -10.95 -3.92
N GLU A 31 18.50 -10.25 -4.32
CA GLU A 31 19.88 -10.66 -4.12
C GLU A 31 20.32 -10.54 -2.64
N LYS A 32 19.85 -9.50 -1.94
CA LYS A 32 20.11 -9.31 -0.50
C LYS A 32 19.42 -10.37 0.38
N ARG A 33 18.29 -10.94 -0.07
CA ARG A 33 17.60 -12.05 0.62
C ARG A 33 18.27 -13.41 0.39
N ARG A 34 19.05 -13.60 -0.67
CA ARG A 34 19.79 -14.84 -0.94
C ARG A 34 21.07 -14.97 -0.13
N THR A 35 21.63 -13.88 0.37
CA THR A 35 22.88 -13.89 1.15
C THR A 35 22.66 -13.97 2.67
N SER A 36 21.42 -13.94 3.17
CA SER A 36 21.09 -13.99 4.61
C SER A 36 20.49 -15.31 5.10
N SER A 37 20.46 -16.38 4.28
CA SER A 37 19.93 -17.68 4.68
C SER A 37 21.02 -18.77 4.73
N SER A 38 22.01 -18.60 5.61
CA SER A 38 22.90 -19.67 6.01
C SER A 38 23.22 -19.55 7.49
N SER A 39 22.37 -20.13 8.35
CA SER A 39 22.77 -20.69 9.65
C SER A 39 21.64 -21.56 10.24
N THR A 40 21.89 -22.84 10.21
CA THR A 40 21.60 -23.96 11.13
C THR A 40 20.22 -24.18 11.71
N PRO A 41 19.76 -25.44 11.70
CA PRO A 41 18.53 -25.90 12.34
C PRO A 41 18.75 -26.40 13.75
N SER A 42 17.77 -26.25 14.62
CA SER A 42 17.67 -27.05 15.85
C SER A 42 16.22 -27.57 16.05
N PRO A 43 16.05 -28.68 16.81
CA PRO A 43 15.08 -29.70 16.50
C PRO A 43 13.86 -29.63 17.43
N TRP A 44 12.67 -29.89 16.91
CA TRP A 44 11.55 -30.33 17.76
C TRP A 44 10.90 -31.56 17.17
N GLN A 45 10.72 -32.53 18.06
CA GLN A 45 10.36 -33.91 17.96
C GLN A 45 8.96 -34.19 17.43
N ALA A 46 8.89 -35.37 16.84
CA ALA A 46 7.71 -36.10 16.40
C ALA A 46 6.70 -36.34 17.54
N THR A 47 5.42 -36.24 17.20
CA THR A 47 4.34 -36.97 17.90
C THR A 47 3.40 -37.61 16.92
N ALA A 48 3.49 -38.93 16.86
CA ALA A 48 2.48 -39.97 16.74
C ALA A 48 1.28 -39.78 15.80
N GLU A 49 1.29 -40.62 14.76
CA GLU A 49 0.09 -41.12 14.08
C GLU A 49 -0.80 -41.97 14.98
N PRO A 50 -2.12 -42.01 14.79
CA PRO A 50 -2.93 -43.15 15.23
C PRO A 50 -3.23 -44.07 14.03
N SER A 51 -2.90 -45.32 14.24
CA SER A 51 -3.19 -46.53 13.48
C SER A 51 -4.69 -46.71 13.19
N LEU A 52 -5.05 -47.00 11.96
CA LEU A 52 -6.35 -47.55 11.58
C LEU A 52 -6.29 -49.07 11.57
N THR A 53 -7.07 -49.67 12.44
CA THR A 53 -7.35 -51.06 12.62
C THR A 53 -8.11 -51.66 11.44
N SER A 54 -7.69 -52.87 11.05
CA SER A 54 -8.25 -53.82 10.12
C SER A 54 -9.71 -54.24 10.40
N LEU A 55 -10.51 -54.35 9.36
CA LEU A 55 -11.76 -55.15 9.36
C LEU A 55 -11.65 -56.27 8.30
N PRO A 56 -12.25 -57.43 8.52
CA PRO A 56 -11.93 -58.66 7.84
C PRO A 56 -12.70 -58.92 6.57
N LEU A 57 -12.02 -59.58 5.64
CA LEU A 57 -12.57 -60.17 4.40
C LEU A 57 -13.49 -61.36 4.74
N SER A 58 -14.67 -61.42 4.12
CA SER A 58 -15.52 -62.58 4.01
C SER A 58 -15.54 -63.09 2.54
N PRO A 59 -15.46 -64.37 2.32
CA PRO A 59 -15.34 -64.93 1.00
C PRO A 59 -16.70 -65.45 0.52
N ASP A 60 -17.15 -64.99 -0.67
CA ASP A 60 -18.13 -65.70 -1.45
C ASP A 60 -17.81 -65.53 -2.93
N THR A 61 -17.24 -66.59 -3.49
CA THR A 61 -17.02 -66.80 -4.89
C THR A 61 -18.24 -67.55 -5.51
N PRO A 62 -18.87 -67.06 -6.53
CA PRO A 62 -19.73 -67.91 -7.36
C PRO A 62 -18.94 -68.47 -8.56
N THR A 63 -18.90 -69.74 -8.66
CA THR A 63 -18.41 -70.59 -9.74
C THR A 63 -19.14 -70.30 -11.06
N ILE A 64 -18.34 -70.14 -12.15
CA ILE A 64 -18.82 -70.06 -13.52
C ILE A 64 -18.96 -71.44 -14.09
N PRO A 65 -20.08 -71.83 -14.73
CA PRO A 65 -20.20 -73.06 -15.50
C PRO A 65 -19.62 -72.86 -16.89
N THR A 66 -18.76 -73.78 -17.29
CA THR A 66 -18.33 -73.99 -18.64
C THR A 66 -19.46 -74.56 -19.45
N GLU A 67 -19.92 -73.85 -20.48
CA GLU A 67 -20.76 -74.45 -21.55
C GLU A 67 -20.19 -74.09 -22.93
N GLU A 68 -19.65 -75.10 -23.54
CA GLU A 68 -19.17 -75.16 -24.88
C GLU A 68 -20.41 -75.27 -25.81
N THR A 69 -20.77 -74.17 -26.47
CA THR A 69 -21.72 -74.21 -27.56
C THR A 69 -21.20 -73.42 -28.77
N ALA A 70 -20.89 -74.18 -29.82
CA ALA A 70 -20.55 -73.67 -31.13
C ALA A 70 -21.61 -72.69 -31.64
N ARG A 71 -21.24 -71.38 -31.74
CA ARG A 71 -22.06 -70.37 -32.44
C ARG A 71 -21.54 -70.16 -33.84
N SER A 72 -22.36 -70.53 -34.78
CA SER A 72 -22.30 -70.20 -36.19
C SER A 72 -22.12 -68.68 -36.39
N ASP A 73 -21.16 -68.35 -37.23
CA ASP A 73 -20.71 -66.97 -37.55
C ASP A 73 -21.80 -66.27 -38.42
N PRO A 74 -22.47 -65.22 -37.92
CA PRO A 74 -23.56 -64.55 -38.65
C PRO A 74 -23.08 -63.49 -39.66
N PHE A 75 -21.75 -63.34 -39.89
CA PHE A 75 -21.22 -62.27 -40.73
C PHE A 75 -20.75 -62.64 -42.10
N ARG A 76 -21.10 -63.89 -42.58
CA ARG A 76 -20.60 -64.40 -43.89
C ARG A 76 -21.24 -63.79 -45.15
N ASN A 77 -22.19 -62.81 -45.01
CA ASN A 77 -22.87 -62.20 -46.17
C ASN A 77 -23.08 -60.65 -46.00
N LEU A 78 -22.07 -59.93 -45.55
CA LEU A 78 -22.09 -58.49 -45.70
C LEU A 78 -21.39 -58.08 -46.99
N THR A 79 -22.13 -58.08 -48.08
CA THR A 79 -21.79 -57.33 -49.29
C THR A 79 -21.59 -55.87 -48.92
N TYR A 80 -20.44 -55.36 -49.23
CA TYR A 80 -20.05 -53.96 -49.06
C TYR A 80 -21.08 -53.02 -49.73
N ARG A 81 -22.12 -52.62 -49.05
CA ARG A 81 -23.07 -51.62 -49.52
C ARG A 81 -22.33 -50.34 -49.78
N ARG A 82 -22.30 -49.88 -51.04
CA ARG A 82 -21.81 -48.54 -51.40
C ARG A 82 -22.30 -47.54 -50.40
N ALA A 83 -21.36 -46.74 -49.81
CA ALA A 83 -21.62 -45.67 -48.85
C ALA A 83 -22.79 -44.78 -49.34
N PRO A 84 -23.76 -44.45 -48.50
CA PRO A 84 -24.89 -43.64 -48.89
C PRO A 84 -24.41 -42.29 -49.46
N ARG A 85 -25.12 -41.78 -50.48
CA ARG A 85 -24.78 -40.53 -51.20
C ARG A 85 -24.47 -39.37 -50.30
N VAL A 86 -24.96 -39.37 -49.07
CA VAL A 86 -24.68 -38.37 -48.02
C VAL A 86 -23.21 -38.38 -47.58
N ALA A 87 -22.58 -39.57 -47.44
CA ALA A 87 -21.18 -39.69 -47.07
C ALA A 87 -20.22 -39.14 -48.13
N THR A 88 -20.59 -39.28 -49.41
CA THR A 88 -19.80 -38.77 -50.54
C THR A 88 -19.93 -37.25 -50.71
N PHE A 89 -21.09 -36.68 -50.35
CA PHE A 89 -21.28 -35.22 -50.32
C PHE A 89 -20.47 -34.58 -49.18
N ALA A 90 -20.55 -35.14 -47.98
CA ALA A 90 -19.78 -34.69 -46.83
C ALA A 90 -18.27 -34.76 -47.08
N ALA A 91 -17.77 -35.81 -47.72
CA ALA A 91 -16.36 -35.99 -48.07
C ALA A 91 -15.81 -34.92 -49.02
N ARG A 92 -16.65 -34.31 -49.84
CA ARG A 92 -16.28 -33.26 -50.81
C ARG A 92 -16.48 -31.86 -50.27
N SER A 93 -17.47 -31.63 -49.41
CA SER A 93 -17.82 -30.29 -48.90
C SER A 93 -17.07 -29.90 -47.63
N LEU A 94 -16.73 -30.83 -46.73
CA LEU A 94 -16.00 -30.53 -45.48
C LEU A 94 -14.66 -29.82 -45.70
N PRO A 95 -13.78 -30.23 -46.63
CA PRO A 95 -12.53 -29.48 -46.85
C PRO A 95 -12.77 -28.08 -47.41
N ILE A 96 -13.81 -27.90 -48.25
CA ILE A 96 -14.16 -26.59 -48.81
C ILE A 96 -14.66 -25.66 -47.67
N ILE A 97 -15.51 -26.16 -46.79
CA ILE A 97 -16.01 -25.44 -45.63
C ILE A 97 -14.85 -25.10 -44.66
N GLY A 98 -13.92 -26.04 -44.46
CA GLY A 98 -12.70 -25.81 -43.64
C GLY A 98 -11.81 -24.70 -44.23
N ILE A 99 -11.58 -24.70 -45.54
CA ILE A 99 -10.79 -23.66 -46.21
C ILE A 99 -11.49 -22.29 -46.11
N LEU A 100 -12.79 -22.20 -46.32
CA LEU A 100 -13.58 -21.00 -46.19
C LEU A 100 -13.55 -20.43 -44.74
N SER A 101 -13.68 -21.31 -43.73
CA SER A 101 -13.63 -20.88 -42.33
C SER A 101 -12.23 -20.42 -41.94
N THR A 102 -11.15 -21.05 -42.42
CA THR A 102 -9.77 -20.60 -42.22
C THR A 102 -9.52 -19.23 -42.85
N LEU A 103 -10.00 -19.02 -44.08
CA LEU A 103 -9.90 -17.73 -44.74
C LEU A 103 -10.64 -16.62 -43.95
N LEU A 104 -11.84 -16.93 -43.46
CA LEU A 104 -12.61 -16.01 -42.63
C LEU A 104 -11.87 -15.68 -41.32
N THR A 105 -11.29 -16.66 -40.64
CA THR A 105 -10.53 -16.44 -39.41
C THR A 105 -9.28 -15.60 -39.66
N ILE A 106 -8.56 -15.87 -40.75
CA ILE A 106 -7.39 -15.06 -41.15
C ILE A 106 -7.82 -13.64 -41.47
N THR A 107 -8.94 -13.42 -42.14
CA THR A 107 -9.45 -12.07 -42.44
C THR A 107 -9.81 -11.31 -41.19
N ILE A 108 -10.46 -11.95 -40.20
CA ILE A 108 -10.78 -11.35 -38.90
C ILE A 108 -9.50 -11.04 -38.11
N ALA A 109 -8.54 -11.97 -38.07
CA ALA A 109 -7.26 -11.77 -37.40
C ALA A 109 -6.44 -10.61 -38.03
N ILE A 110 -6.44 -10.51 -39.36
CA ILE A 110 -5.82 -9.36 -40.06
C ILE A 110 -6.56 -8.05 -39.70
N GLY A 111 -7.90 -8.07 -39.65
CA GLY A 111 -8.72 -6.92 -39.28
C GLY A 111 -8.40 -6.43 -37.87
N THR A 112 -8.21 -7.34 -36.90
CA THR A 112 -7.83 -6.99 -35.52
C THR A 112 -6.41 -6.41 -35.44
N VAL A 113 -5.46 -6.94 -36.21
CA VAL A 113 -4.08 -6.44 -36.28
C VAL A 113 -4.03 -5.06 -36.98
N VAL A 114 -4.77 -4.88 -38.08
CA VAL A 114 -4.85 -3.59 -38.80
C VAL A 114 -5.56 -2.54 -37.96
N GLY A 115 -6.61 -2.91 -37.21
CA GLY A 115 -7.29 -1.99 -36.28
C GLY A 115 -6.41 -1.52 -35.10
N ALA A 116 -5.35 -2.27 -34.77
CA ALA A 116 -4.36 -1.86 -33.79
C ALA A 116 -3.31 -0.88 -34.32
N LEU A 117 -3.31 -0.56 -35.63
CA LEU A 117 -2.42 0.42 -36.21
C LEU A 117 -2.93 1.87 -35.91
N PRO A 118 -2.03 2.82 -35.64
CA PRO A 118 -2.42 4.22 -35.36
C PRO A 118 -3.15 4.85 -36.55
N GLY A 119 -4.43 5.18 -36.35
CA GLY A 119 -5.27 5.83 -37.36
C GLY A 119 -6.40 4.97 -37.94
N VAL A 120 -6.46 3.69 -37.60
CA VAL A 120 -7.58 2.79 -37.91
C VAL A 120 -8.29 2.47 -36.61
N GLY A 121 -9.59 2.73 -36.51
CA GLY A 121 -10.37 2.50 -35.28
C GLY A 121 -10.31 1.02 -34.84
N PRO A 122 -10.35 0.73 -33.53
CA PRO A 122 -10.31 -0.64 -33.02
C PRO A 122 -11.54 -1.41 -33.51
N VAL A 123 -11.34 -2.63 -34.02
CA VAL A 123 -12.41 -3.61 -34.15
C VAL A 123 -12.74 -4.08 -32.72
N GLU A 124 -13.85 -3.58 -32.17
CA GLU A 124 -14.24 -3.76 -30.75
C GLU A 124 -14.51 -5.21 -30.33
N ASP A 125 -14.52 -6.19 -31.26
CA ASP A 125 -14.86 -7.57 -30.96
C ASP A 125 -13.70 -8.56 -31.08
N THR A 126 -12.77 -8.53 -30.15
CA THR A 126 -11.82 -9.65 -29.95
C THR A 126 -12.55 -10.97 -29.71
N ASN A 127 -13.75 -10.95 -29.12
CA ASN A 127 -14.60 -12.12 -28.91
C ASN A 127 -15.05 -12.78 -30.23
N LEU A 128 -15.30 -11.99 -31.28
CA LEU A 128 -15.69 -12.50 -32.59
C LEU A 128 -14.53 -13.25 -33.26
N ALA A 129 -13.31 -12.78 -33.12
CA ALA A 129 -12.10 -13.43 -33.63
C ALA A 129 -11.85 -14.78 -32.95
N TRP A 130 -12.00 -14.84 -31.64
CA TRP A 130 -11.89 -16.10 -30.88
C TRP A 130 -13.00 -17.11 -31.22
N ALA A 131 -14.26 -16.65 -31.36
CA ALA A 131 -15.37 -17.50 -31.78
C ALA A 131 -15.14 -18.09 -33.16
N ALA A 132 -14.68 -17.28 -34.13
CA ALA A 132 -14.33 -17.72 -35.46
C ALA A 132 -13.17 -18.77 -35.49
N ALA A 133 -12.15 -18.53 -34.65
CA ALA A 133 -11.04 -19.48 -34.48
C ALA A 133 -11.51 -20.82 -33.92
N LEU A 134 -12.34 -20.81 -32.87
CA LEU A 134 -12.92 -22.04 -32.28
C LEU A 134 -13.78 -22.82 -33.29
N VAL A 135 -14.63 -22.14 -34.04
CA VAL A 135 -15.43 -22.77 -35.11
C VAL A 135 -14.52 -23.41 -36.16
N THR A 136 -13.46 -22.73 -36.59
CA THR A 136 -12.50 -23.23 -37.57
C THR A 136 -11.76 -24.46 -37.06
N ILE A 137 -11.25 -24.43 -35.84
CA ILE A 137 -10.58 -25.54 -35.16
C ILE A 137 -11.53 -26.75 -35.09
N SER A 138 -12.80 -26.52 -34.73
CA SER A 138 -13.82 -27.58 -34.63
C SER A 138 -14.09 -28.24 -35.98
N ILE A 139 -14.22 -27.44 -37.04
CA ILE A 139 -14.40 -27.96 -38.40
C ILE A 139 -13.21 -28.82 -38.86
N TRP A 140 -11.99 -28.34 -38.62
CA TRP A 140 -10.78 -29.07 -38.93
C TRP A 140 -10.62 -30.35 -38.07
N ALA A 141 -10.98 -30.32 -36.82
CA ALA A 141 -10.97 -31.48 -35.94
C ALA A 141 -11.93 -32.55 -36.44
N ILE A 142 -13.17 -32.21 -36.84
CA ILE A 142 -14.14 -33.14 -37.41
C ILE A 142 -13.62 -33.72 -38.73
N TYR A 143 -13.03 -32.89 -39.60
CA TYR A 143 -12.44 -33.34 -40.84
C TYR A 143 -11.29 -34.31 -40.61
N LEU A 144 -10.38 -34.03 -39.69
CA LEU A 144 -9.25 -34.90 -39.37
C LEU A 144 -9.71 -36.23 -38.78
N LEU A 145 -10.67 -36.25 -37.86
CA LEU A 145 -11.26 -37.46 -37.28
C LEU A 145 -11.89 -38.39 -38.33
N TRP A 146 -12.36 -37.81 -39.42
CA TRP A 146 -12.98 -38.60 -40.50
C TRP A 146 -11.97 -39.00 -41.60
N ARG A 147 -11.06 -38.14 -42.00
CA ARG A 147 -10.17 -38.32 -43.15
C ARG A 147 -8.89 -39.09 -42.83
N VAL A 148 -8.28 -38.82 -41.64
CA VAL A 148 -6.98 -39.42 -41.28
C VAL A 148 -7.10 -40.94 -41.11
N PRO A 149 -8.07 -41.52 -40.40
CA PRO A 149 -8.24 -42.94 -40.27
C PRO A 149 -8.47 -43.65 -41.64
N GLN A 150 -9.26 -43.05 -42.51
CA GLN A 150 -9.46 -43.56 -43.85
C GLN A 150 -8.18 -43.57 -44.70
N TRP A 151 -7.37 -42.54 -44.57
CA TRP A 151 -6.08 -42.45 -45.26
C TRP A 151 -5.10 -43.50 -44.74
N GLN A 152 -5.03 -43.71 -43.45
CA GLN A 152 -4.20 -44.74 -42.82
C GLN A 152 -4.64 -46.14 -43.24
N ALA A 153 -5.92 -46.47 -43.16
CA ALA A 153 -6.45 -47.73 -43.59
C ALA A 153 -6.18 -48.01 -45.10
N ASN A 154 -6.34 -46.98 -45.93
CA ASN A 154 -6.03 -47.08 -47.37
C ASN A 154 -4.53 -47.23 -47.69
N ALA A 155 -3.68 -46.63 -46.84
CA ALA A 155 -2.23 -46.76 -46.96
C ALA A 155 -1.78 -48.19 -46.62
N TRP A 156 -2.34 -48.78 -45.58
CA TRP A 156 -2.10 -50.14 -45.16
C TRP A 156 -2.61 -51.19 -46.26
N ALA A 157 -3.82 -50.99 -46.78
CA ALA A 157 -4.39 -51.83 -47.81
C ALA A 157 -3.55 -51.93 -49.11
N ARG A 158 -2.64 -50.97 -49.31
CA ARG A 158 -1.71 -50.95 -50.47
C ARG A 158 -0.46 -51.79 -50.26
N HIS A 159 -0.13 -52.21 -49.04
CA HIS A 159 1.13 -52.86 -48.68
C HIS A 159 0.95 -54.23 -48.05
N ALA A 160 -0.30 -54.68 -47.79
CA ALA A 160 -0.62 -55.97 -47.23
C ALA A 160 -1.93 -56.49 -47.85
N ASP A 161 -2.05 -57.84 -48.07
CA ASP A 161 -3.32 -58.49 -48.37
C ASP A 161 -4.21 -58.50 -47.11
N ALA A 162 -4.67 -57.32 -46.74
CA ALA A 162 -5.37 -57.08 -45.45
C ALA A 162 -6.85 -57.49 -45.57
N ASN A 163 -7.31 -58.27 -44.60
CA ASN A 163 -8.70 -58.71 -44.50
C ASN A 163 -9.57 -57.44 -44.13
N PRO A 164 -10.78 -57.31 -44.68
CA PRO A 164 -11.67 -56.16 -44.35
C PRO A 164 -11.93 -55.92 -42.88
N ARG A 165 -11.82 -56.95 -42.06
CA ARG A 165 -11.93 -56.81 -40.60
C ARG A 165 -10.73 -56.02 -39.97
N GLU A 166 -9.52 -56.33 -40.40
CA GLU A 166 -8.30 -55.68 -39.92
C GLU A 166 -8.29 -54.21 -40.32
N LEU A 167 -8.74 -53.87 -41.51
CA LEU A 167 -8.87 -52.49 -41.96
C LEU A 167 -9.86 -51.67 -41.10
N PHE A 168 -10.98 -52.32 -40.73
CA PHE A 168 -11.98 -51.67 -39.86
C PHE A 168 -11.46 -51.47 -38.45
N GLU A 169 -10.72 -52.42 -37.88
CA GLU A 169 -10.10 -52.31 -36.58
C GLU A 169 -9.08 -51.16 -36.54
N ILE A 170 -8.17 -51.05 -37.50
CA ILE A 170 -7.19 -49.96 -37.63
C ILE A 170 -7.87 -48.61 -37.76
N GLU A 171 -8.95 -48.51 -38.55
CA GLU A 171 -9.71 -47.27 -38.70
C GLU A 171 -10.39 -46.86 -37.39
N ASN A 172 -10.94 -47.81 -36.64
CA ASN A 172 -11.61 -47.55 -35.38
C ASN A 172 -10.64 -47.20 -34.27
N GLU A 173 -9.49 -47.86 -34.17
CA GLU A 173 -8.42 -47.56 -33.21
C GLU A 173 -7.82 -46.17 -33.46
N SER A 174 -7.57 -45.83 -34.73
CA SER A 174 -7.09 -44.50 -35.12
C SER A 174 -8.09 -43.40 -34.77
N ARG A 175 -9.40 -43.66 -34.92
CA ARG A 175 -10.45 -42.71 -34.49
C ARG A 175 -10.45 -42.52 -32.98
N GLY A 176 -10.30 -43.59 -32.21
CA GLY A 176 -10.21 -43.55 -30.75
C GLY A 176 -9.03 -42.71 -30.28
N THR A 177 -7.83 -42.96 -30.83
CA THR A 177 -6.61 -42.22 -30.49
C THR A 177 -6.71 -40.75 -30.87
N LEU A 178 -7.17 -40.41 -32.05
CA LEU A 178 -7.38 -39.03 -32.48
C LEU A 178 -8.43 -38.33 -31.63
N GLY A 179 -9.51 -39.03 -31.23
CA GLY A 179 -10.52 -38.49 -30.33
C GLY A 179 -9.94 -38.14 -28.96
N GLN A 180 -9.08 -38.99 -28.40
CA GLN A 180 -8.39 -38.71 -27.12
C GLN A 180 -7.44 -37.51 -27.23
N ILE A 181 -6.65 -37.42 -28.29
CA ILE A 181 -5.73 -36.26 -28.50
C ILE A 181 -6.54 -34.97 -28.62
N LEU A 182 -7.59 -34.97 -29.44
CA LEU A 182 -8.43 -33.78 -29.63
C LEU A 182 -9.16 -33.37 -28.34
N SER A 183 -9.62 -34.37 -27.55
CA SER A 183 -10.19 -34.10 -26.22
C SER A 183 -9.17 -33.46 -25.27
N GLY A 184 -7.92 -33.96 -25.25
CA GLY A 184 -6.84 -33.39 -24.48
C GLY A 184 -6.53 -31.93 -24.88
N VAL A 185 -6.46 -31.65 -26.18
CA VAL A 185 -6.27 -30.28 -26.70
C VAL A 185 -7.44 -29.37 -26.31
N ALA A 186 -8.67 -29.86 -26.40
CA ALA A 186 -9.85 -29.09 -26.03
C ALA A 186 -9.84 -28.72 -24.53
N VAL A 187 -9.43 -29.65 -23.66
CA VAL A 187 -9.29 -29.39 -22.22
C VAL A 187 -8.19 -28.33 -21.95
N LEU A 188 -7.02 -28.47 -22.58
CA LEU A 188 -5.93 -27.50 -22.45
C LEU A 188 -6.34 -26.11 -22.94
N THR A 189 -7.04 -26.05 -24.07
CA THR A 189 -7.55 -24.77 -24.60
C THR A 189 -8.57 -24.15 -23.65
N GLY A 190 -9.46 -24.96 -23.08
CA GLY A 190 -10.41 -24.50 -22.05
C GLY A 190 -9.73 -23.95 -20.79
N LEU A 191 -8.66 -24.61 -20.32
CA LEU A 191 -7.87 -24.16 -19.18
C LEU A 191 -7.16 -22.83 -19.47
N ILE A 192 -6.57 -22.68 -20.65
CA ILE A 192 -5.91 -21.41 -21.05
C ILE A 192 -6.95 -20.28 -21.12
N PHE A 193 -8.12 -20.55 -21.68
CA PHE A 193 -9.20 -19.55 -21.74
C PHE A 193 -9.74 -19.19 -20.36
N ALA A 194 -9.93 -20.17 -19.48
CA ALA A 194 -10.33 -19.94 -18.10
C ALA A 194 -9.30 -19.08 -17.33
N TRP A 195 -8.01 -19.32 -17.54
CA TRP A 195 -6.94 -18.50 -16.95
C TRP A 195 -6.98 -17.05 -17.46
N GLN A 196 -7.13 -16.85 -18.77
CA GLN A 196 -7.27 -15.49 -19.33
C GLN A 196 -8.49 -14.76 -18.76
N GLN A 197 -9.62 -15.48 -18.62
CA GLN A 197 -10.85 -14.90 -18.05
C GLN A 197 -10.69 -14.52 -16.58
N LEU A 198 -9.97 -15.32 -15.79
CA LEU A 198 -9.63 -14.99 -14.40
C LEU A 198 -8.75 -13.72 -14.32
N GLY A 199 -7.77 -13.59 -15.22
CA GLY A 199 -6.94 -12.37 -15.29
C GLY A 199 -7.76 -11.12 -15.60
N GLN A 200 -8.62 -11.16 -16.59
CA GLN A 200 -9.50 -10.03 -16.94
C GLN A 200 -10.50 -9.68 -15.81
N THR A 201 -11.00 -10.70 -15.10
CA THR A 201 -11.91 -10.46 -13.98
C THR A 201 -11.20 -9.76 -12.83
N SER A 202 -9.95 -10.12 -12.51
CA SER A 202 -9.16 -9.46 -11.47
C SER A 202 -8.83 -8.01 -11.82
N ASP A 203 -8.48 -7.73 -13.08
CA ASP A 203 -8.22 -6.37 -13.56
C ASP A 203 -9.48 -5.48 -13.52
N ASN A 204 -10.63 -6.03 -13.92
CA ASN A 204 -11.91 -5.33 -13.85
C ASN A 204 -12.35 -5.04 -12.42
N LEU A 205 -12.11 -5.97 -11.47
CA LEU A 205 -12.38 -5.75 -10.06
C LEU A 205 -11.50 -4.61 -9.52
N ARG A 206 -10.20 -4.60 -9.85
CA ARG A 206 -9.28 -3.55 -9.42
C ARG A 206 -9.68 -2.17 -9.97
N VAL A 207 -10.04 -2.08 -11.26
CA VAL A 207 -10.52 -0.82 -11.85
C VAL A 207 -11.82 -0.37 -11.21
N SER A 208 -12.72 -1.30 -10.86
CA SER A 208 -13.97 -0.99 -10.17
C SER A 208 -13.71 -0.51 -8.73
N GLU A 209 -12.77 -1.11 -8.01
CA GLU A 209 -12.38 -0.67 -6.66
C GLU A 209 -11.75 0.72 -6.69
N GLU A 210 -10.80 0.97 -7.60
CA GLU A 210 -10.17 2.29 -7.80
C GLU A 210 -11.23 3.36 -8.14
N GLY A 211 -12.21 3.04 -9.00
CA GLY A 211 -13.33 3.93 -9.30
C GLY A 211 -14.19 4.24 -8.09
N GLN A 212 -14.50 3.24 -7.26
CA GLN A 212 -15.28 3.44 -6.05
C GLN A 212 -14.56 4.30 -5.00
N ILE A 213 -13.24 4.15 -4.85
CA ILE A 213 -12.43 4.98 -3.95
C ILE A 213 -12.44 6.42 -4.44
N THR A 214 -12.23 6.65 -5.74
CA THR A 214 -12.26 7.99 -6.33
C THR A 214 -13.63 8.68 -6.14
N ASP A 215 -14.72 7.94 -6.32
CA ASP A 215 -16.08 8.44 -6.07
C ASP A 215 -16.31 8.80 -4.60
N ARG A 216 -15.82 7.97 -3.66
CA ARG A 216 -15.90 8.23 -2.22
C ARG A 216 -15.08 9.45 -1.84
N PHE A 217 -13.87 9.58 -2.37
CA PHE A 217 -12.98 10.72 -2.16
C PHE A 217 -13.64 12.03 -2.63
N SER A 218 -14.15 12.05 -3.87
CA SER A 218 -14.83 13.23 -4.41
C SER A 218 -16.03 13.65 -3.56
N ARG A 219 -16.85 12.70 -3.13
CA ARG A 219 -17.99 12.99 -2.23
C ARG A 219 -17.57 13.50 -0.87
N ALA A 220 -16.48 12.96 -0.31
CA ALA A 220 -15.95 13.40 0.98
C ALA A 220 -15.40 14.84 0.89
N VAL A 221 -14.71 15.18 -0.21
CA VAL A 221 -14.26 16.56 -0.49
C VAL A 221 -15.44 17.51 -0.69
N ASP A 222 -16.50 17.08 -1.42
CA ASP A 222 -17.72 17.86 -1.56
C ASP A 222 -18.40 18.12 -0.19
N GLN A 223 -18.36 17.12 0.72
CA GLN A 223 -18.87 17.27 2.07
C GLN A 223 -18.07 18.26 2.90
N LEU A 224 -16.72 18.30 2.75
CA LEU A 224 -15.88 19.32 3.40
C LEU A 224 -16.22 20.74 2.95
N GLY A 225 -16.65 20.93 1.71
CA GLY A 225 -17.08 22.23 1.18
C GLY A 225 -18.48 22.67 1.62
N SER A 226 -19.17 21.93 2.49
CA SER A 226 -20.53 22.27 2.95
C SER A 226 -20.53 23.41 3.97
N ASP A 227 -21.53 24.27 3.93
CA ASP A 227 -21.77 25.30 4.97
C ASP A 227 -22.19 24.69 6.31
N GLN A 228 -22.66 23.42 6.32
CA GLN A 228 -23.10 22.72 7.51
C GLN A 228 -21.94 21.96 8.18
N TYR A 229 -21.55 22.34 9.40
CA TYR A 229 -20.44 21.72 10.11
C TYR A 229 -20.61 20.20 10.29
N THR A 230 -21.84 19.71 10.49
CA THR A 230 -22.12 18.27 10.64
C THR A 230 -21.83 17.47 9.37
N ILE A 231 -22.04 18.09 8.20
CA ILE A 231 -21.71 17.49 6.90
C ILE A 231 -20.19 17.51 6.70
N ARG A 232 -19.51 18.64 7.03
CA ARG A 232 -18.06 18.73 6.98
C ARG A 232 -17.39 17.69 7.88
N LEU A 233 -17.89 17.52 9.11
CA LEU A 233 -17.44 16.49 10.04
C LEU A 233 -17.58 15.07 9.44
N GLY A 234 -18.69 14.82 8.75
CA GLY A 234 -18.88 13.57 7.98
C GLY A 234 -17.82 13.38 6.90
N GLY A 235 -17.46 14.45 6.18
CA GLY A 235 -16.38 14.49 5.18
C GLY A 235 -15.02 14.15 5.78
N VAL A 236 -14.67 14.73 6.95
CA VAL A 236 -13.43 14.44 7.67
C VAL A 236 -13.29 12.95 7.97
N TYR A 237 -14.32 12.33 8.56
CA TYR A 237 -14.29 10.89 8.89
C TYR A 237 -14.37 9.98 7.66
N ALA A 238 -15.03 10.43 6.58
CA ALA A 238 -15.02 9.71 5.32
C ALA A 238 -13.62 9.68 4.70
N LEU A 239 -12.89 10.81 4.74
CA LEU A 239 -11.49 10.90 4.31
C LEU A 239 -10.57 10.06 5.19
N GLU A 240 -10.73 10.10 6.51
CA GLU A 240 -9.97 9.22 7.43
C GLU A 240 -10.11 7.74 7.05
N ARG A 241 -11.34 7.32 6.73
CA ARG A 241 -11.59 5.94 6.30
C ARG A 241 -10.88 5.61 4.99
N ILE A 242 -10.92 6.53 4.01
CA ILE A 242 -10.21 6.35 2.73
C ILE A 242 -8.71 6.23 2.96
N ALA A 243 -8.13 7.11 3.79
CA ALA A 243 -6.70 7.07 4.14
C ALA A 243 -6.27 5.77 4.80
N ARG A 244 -7.18 5.14 5.56
CA ARG A 244 -6.95 3.83 6.20
C ARG A 244 -7.07 2.67 5.22
N ASP A 245 -8.06 2.73 4.32
CA ASP A 245 -8.39 1.64 3.39
C ASP A 245 -7.46 1.65 2.15
N SER A 246 -6.88 2.81 1.77
CA SER A 246 -6.04 2.99 0.59
C SER A 246 -4.73 3.72 0.91
N PRO A 247 -3.61 2.99 1.07
CA PRO A 247 -2.30 3.62 1.26
C PRO A 247 -1.90 4.58 0.14
N ARG A 248 -2.35 4.35 -1.08
CA ARG A 248 -2.08 5.20 -2.25
C ARG A 248 -2.72 6.58 -2.12
N ASP A 249 -3.92 6.65 -1.54
CA ASP A 249 -4.70 7.88 -1.43
C ASP A 249 -4.44 8.60 -0.09
N TYR A 250 -3.61 8.01 0.76
CA TYR A 250 -3.28 8.53 2.09
C TYR A 250 -2.70 9.95 2.03
N GLY A 251 -1.65 10.18 1.22
CA GLY A 251 -1.00 11.49 1.08
C GLY A 251 -1.97 12.58 0.61
N PRO A 252 -2.68 12.41 -0.52
CA PRO A 252 -3.71 13.36 -0.98
C PRO A 252 -4.80 13.64 0.06
N VAL A 253 -5.22 12.63 0.84
CA VAL A 253 -6.18 12.83 1.93
C VAL A 253 -5.62 13.73 3.01
N MET A 254 -4.38 13.48 3.46
CA MET A 254 -3.75 14.32 4.50
C MET A 254 -3.54 15.75 4.03
N GLU A 255 -3.16 15.97 2.76
CA GLU A 255 -3.06 17.31 2.17
C GLU A 255 -4.41 18.06 2.18
N VAL A 256 -5.51 17.40 1.82
CA VAL A 256 -6.85 17.99 1.85
C VAL A 256 -7.26 18.33 3.28
N LEU A 257 -7.05 17.44 4.24
CA LEU A 257 -7.42 17.65 5.64
C LEU A 257 -6.63 18.81 6.27
N THR A 258 -5.32 18.87 6.04
CA THR A 258 -4.48 19.95 6.57
C THR A 258 -4.80 21.31 5.91
N ALA A 259 -5.06 21.31 4.60
CA ALA A 259 -5.51 22.52 3.89
C ALA A 259 -6.86 23.02 4.42
N PHE A 260 -7.80 22.12 4.67
CA PHE A 260 -9.09 22.44 5.29
C PHE A 260 -8.91 23.06 6.68
N ALA A 261 -8.07 22.48 7.54
CA ALA A 261 -7.82 23.03 8.87
C ALA A 261 -7.24 24.44 8.82
N ARG A 262 -6.28 24.71 7.93
CA ARG A 262 -5.69 26.06 7.73
C ARG A 262 -6.69 27.07 7.19
N GLN A 263 -7.59 26.65 6.34
CA GLN A 263 -8.60 27.53 5.76
C GLN A 263 -9.71 27.88 6.78
N GLU A 264 -10.20 26.90 7.53
CA GLU A 264 -11.35 27.08 8.43
C GLU A 264 -10.95 27.62 9.81
N SER A 265 -9.69 27.45 10.21
CA SER A 265 -9.19 27.93 11.50
C SER A 265 -7.79 28.58 11.35
N PRO A 266 -7.67 29.70 10.65
CA PRO A 266 -6.39 30.40 10.52
C PRO A 266 -5.99 31.07 11.85
N ALA A 267 -4.69 31.04 12.17
CA ALA A 267 -4.16 31.84 13.28
C ALA A 267 -4.38 33.33 13.00
N GLY A 268 -4.75 34.08 14.04
CA GLY A 268 -4.89 35.52 13.92
C GLY A 268 -3.51 36.21 13.73
N PRO A 269 -3.48 37.43 13.18
CA PRO A 269 -2.23 38.16 12.92
C PRO A 269 -1.42 38.49 14.20
N ASP A 270 -2.00 38.39 15.37
CA ASP A 270 -1.40 38.70 16.69
C ASP A 270 -1.21 37.42 17.54
N ALA A 271 -0.88 36.28 16.95
CA ALA A 271 -0.59 35.06 17.71
C ALA A 271 0.52 35.26 18.78
N SER A 272 1.35 36.30 18.64
CA SER A 272 2.39 36.72 19.62
C SER A 272 1.93 37.71 20.67
N ALA A 273 0.74 38.30 20.55
CA ALA A 273 0.25 39.33 21.47
C ALA A 273 -0.36 38.74 22.75
N THR A 274 -0.32 39.51 23.84
CA THR A 274 -0.91 39.21 25.16
C THR A 274 -2.34 38.67 25.04
N PRO A 275 -2.81 37.80 25.98
CA PRO A 275 -4.08 37.09 25.81
C PRO A 275 -5.24 38.05 25.55
N ALA A 276 -5.79 38.00 24.35
CA ALA A 276 -7.10 38.58 24.08
C ALA A 276 -8.13 37.79 24.90
N PRO A 277 -9.12 38.43 25.54
CA PRO A 277 -10.07 37.76 26.45
C PRO A 277 -10.99 36.71 25.76
N SER A 278 -10.90 36.55 24.49
CA SER A 278 -11.62 35.48 23.73
C SER A 278 -10.88 35.16 22.43
N ALA A 279 -9.98 34.19 22.49
CA ALA A 279 -9.58 33.54 21.24
C ALA A 279 -10.81 32.87 20.63
N PRO A 280 -10.99 32.89 19.29
CA PRO A 280 -12.09 32.17 18.66
C PRO A 280 -11.95 30.69 18.98
N GLU A 281 -13.04 30.08 19.41
CA GLU A 281 -13.12 28.64 19.66
C GLU A 281 -12.77 27.85 18.37
N VAL A 282 -11.97 26.81 18.50
CA VAL A 282 -11.62 25.96 17.37
C VAL A 282 -12.87 25.23 16.88
N PRO A 283 -13.24 25.31 15.59
CA PRO A 283 -14.38 24.59 15.08
C PRO A 283 -14.27 23.07 15.28
N ALA A 284 -15.36 22.42 15.66
CA ALA A 284 -15.36 20.99 16.00
C ALA A 284 -14.94 20.07 14.83
N ASP A 285 -15.18 20.49 13.59
CA ASP A 285 -14.73 19.79 12.38
C ASP A 285 -13.21 19.93 12.17
N VAL A 286 -12.62 21.07 12.50
CA VAL A 286 -11.17 21.29 12.52
C VAL A 286 -10.51 20.48 13.64
N GLU A 287 -11.11 20.48 14.85
CA GLU A 287 -10.63 19.63 15.95
C GLU A 287 -10.64 18.15 15.56
N ALA A 288 -11.66 17.70 14.80
CA ALA A 288 -11.71 16.35 14.27
C ALA A 288 -10.56 16.07 13.30
N VAL A 289 -10.14 17.04 12.45
CA VAL A 289 -8.96 16.90 11.60
C VAL A 289 -7.70 16.67 12.44
N PHE A 290 -7.47 17.48 13.48
CA PHE A 290 -6.31 17.28 14.35
C PHE A 290 -6.31 15.91 15.04
N LYS A 291 -7.49 15.42 15.46
CA LYS A 291 -7.63 14.07 16.02
C LYS A 291 -7.38 12.96 14.98
N VAL A 292 -7.78 13.17 13.72
CA VAL A 292 -7.46 12.24 12.62
C VAL A 292 -5.96 12.17 12.39
N ILE A 293 -5.30 13.33 12.33
CA ILE A 293 -3.84 13.42 12.18
C ILE A 293 -3.14 12.75 13.38
N GLY A 294 -3.62 13.00 14.61
CA GLY A 294 -3.05 12.42 15.84
C GLY A 294 -3.23 10.90 15.99
N ARG A 295 -4.11 10.28 15.21
CA ARG A 295 -4.32 8.81 15.18
C ARG A 295 -3.46 8.08 14.16
N ARG A 296 -2.55 8.79 13.49
CA ARG A 296 -1.62 8.16 12.53
C ARG A 296 -0.79 7.08 13.20
N THR A 297 -0.65 5.97 12.50
CA THR A 297 0.23 4.88 12.91
C THR A 297 1.68 5.19 12.53
N GLU A 298 2.63 4.60 13.26
CA GLU A 298 4.06 4.73 12.92
C GLU A 298 4.36 4.25 11.48
N ALA A 299 3.66 3.21 11.01
CA ALA A 299 3.81 2.71 9.65
C ALA A 299 3.37 3.75 8.59
N GLN A 300 2.33 4.54 8.86
CA GLN A 300 1.88 5.62 7.99
C GLN A 300 2.91 6.75 7.96
N ILE A 301 3.43 7.15 9.12
CA ILE A 301 4.46 8.19 9.23
C ILE A 301 5.75 7.75 8.52
N GLN A 302 6.17 6.50 8.66
CA GLN A 302 7.33 5.98 7.93
C GLN A 302 7.11 5.99 6.42
N ALA A 303 5.90 5.66 5.95
CA ALA A 303 5.55 5.76 4.53
C ALA A 303 5.61 7.22 4.02
N GLU A 304 5.12 8.19 4.81
CA GLU A 304 5.25 9.64 4.52
C GLU A 304 6.73 10.03 4.29
N LEU A 305 7.61 9.59 5.18
CA LEU A 305 9.05 9.89 5.11
C LEU A 305 9.74 9.21 3.92
N GLU A 306 9.38 7.95 3.62
CA GLU A 306 9.95 7.18 2.50
C GLU A 306 9.50 7.74 1.14
N GLU A 307 8.28 8.21 1.02
CA GLU A 307 7.73 8.82 -0.20
C GLU A 307 8.21 10.27 -0.40
N GLY A 308 8.87 10.84 0.62
CA GLY A 308 9.40 12.20 0.58
C GLY A 308 8.31 13.26 0.75
N PHE A 309 7.18 12.91 1.35
CA PHE A 309 6.27 13.90 1.91
C PHE A 309 7.05 14.65 3.00
N GLY A 310 7.03 15.97 2.96
CA GLY A 310 7.51 16.78 4.08
C GLY A 310 6.67 16.54 5.34
N CYS A 311 6.79 17.42 6.32
CA CYS A 311 5.87 17.38 7.45
C CYS A 311 4.43 17.69 7.01
N LEU A 312 3.43 17.18 7.71
CA LEU A 312 2.03 17.58 7.49
C LEU A 312 1.84 19.04 7.85
N ASP A 313 1.42 19.84 6.88
CA ASP A 313 1.39 21.29 6.95
C ASP A 313 0.16 21.80 7.73
N LEU A 314 0.36 22.10 8.99
CA LEU A 314 -0.57 22.77 9.92
C LEU A 314 -0.05 24.17 10.30
N THR A 315 0.74 24.80 9.42
CA THR A 315 1.28 26.13 9.69
C THR A 315 0.18 27.19 9.78
N SER A 316 0.38 28.14 10.69
CA SER A 316 -0.53 29.27 10.87
C SER A 316 -2.00 28.88 11.16
N VAL A 317 -2.24 27.77 11.86
CA VAL A 317 -3.58 27.37 12.32
C VAL A 317 -3.87 27.89 13.72
N ASN A 318 -5.15 28.15 14.00
CA ASN A 318 -5.66 28.36 15.35
C ASN A 318 -6.06 27.00 15.95
N ALA A 319 -5.35 26.58 16.98
CA ALA A 319 -5.57 25.37 17.76
C ALA A 319 -5.62 25.68 19.27
N VAL A 320 -6.17 26.86 19.64
CA VAL A 320 -6.27 27.31 21.02
C VAL A 320 -7.14 26.37 21.86
N GLY A 321 -6.59 25.87 22.95
CA GLY A 321 -7.28 25.00 23.89
C GLY A 321 -7.62 23.59 23.35
N VAL A 322 -7.13 23.22 22.16
CA VAL A 322 -7.40 21.90 21.57
C VAL A 322 -6.84 20.77 22.45
N ASP A 323 -7.57 19.67 22.52
CA ASP A 323 -7.14 18.45 23.22
C ASP A 323 -6.50 17.46 22.22
N LEU A 324 -5.17 17.36 22.32
CA LEU A 324 -4.29 16.48 21.55
C LEU A 324 -3.50 15.53 22.47
N ALA A 325 -4.00 15.27 23.69
CA ALA A 325 -3.33 14.38 24.62
C ALA A 325 -3.16 12.97 24.01
N ASP A 326 -2.01 12.35 24.29
CA ASP A 326 -1.65 10.99 23.87
C ASP A 326 -1.71 10.75 22.34
N THR A 327 -1.64 11.80 21.51
CA THR A 327 -1.70 11.71 20.04
C THR A 327 -0.31 11.55 19.42
N ASN A 328 -0.27 11.00 18.19
CA ASN A 328 0.95 10.94 17.40
C ASN A 328 1.02 12.09 16.39
N LEU A 329 1.71 13.17 16.80
CA LEU A 329 1.94 14.37 15.99
C LEU A 329 3.34 14.42 15.38
N ARG A 330 4.04 13.29 15.35
CA ARG A 330 5.38 13.20 14.75
C ARG A 330 5.35 13.69 13.30
N ASN A 331 6.39 14.41 12.89
CA ASN A 331 6.54 14.94 11.54
C ASN A 331 5.37 15.86 11.11
N THR A 332 4.96 16.78 11.97
CA THR A 332 3.95 17.82 11.67
C THR A 332 4.55 19.21 11.74
N CYS A 333 4.08 20.13 10.91
CA CYS A 333 4.51 21.53 10.86
C CYS A 333 3.43 22.45 11.46
N TRP A 334 3.72 23.08 12.60
CA TRP A 334 2.88 24.03 13.34
C TRP A 334 3.49 25.43 13.39
N ASP A 335 4.41 25.75 12.46
CA ASP A 335 5.08 27.03 12.46
C ASP A 335 4.08 28.18 12.42
N GLY A 336 4.24 29.17 13.34
CA GLY A 336 3.38 30.32 13.45
C GLY A 336 1.94 30.03 13.90
N SER A 337 1.64 28.81 14.38
CA SER A 337 0.30 28.44 14.85
C SER A 337 0.03 28.94 16.26
N ASP A 338 -1.25 29.12 16.58
CA ASP A 338 -1.73 29.52 17.91
C ASP A 338 -2.23 28.30 18.69
N LEU A 339 -1.42 27.78 19.60
CA LEU A 339 -1.68 26.60 20.45
C LEU A 339 -1.82 27.01 21.93
N ARG A 340 -2.22 28.25 22.22
CA ARG A 340 -2.38 28.72 23.59
C ARG A 340 -3.32 27.85 24.40
N GLY A 341 -2.85 27.38 25.55
CA GLY A 341 -3.63 26.49 26.43
C GLY A 341 -3.97 25.12 25.84
N ALA A 342 -3.38 24.73 24.71
CA ALA A 342 -3.58 23.40 24.13
C ALA A 342 -3.12 22.31 25.10
N ILE A 343 -3.82 21.19 25.13
CA ILE A 343 -3.51 20.00 25.92
C ILE A 343 -2.80 19.00 25.01
N ILE A 344 -1.47 18.90 25.14
CA ILE A 344 -0.62 18.06 24.26
C ILE A 344 0.09 16.99 25.11
N SER A 345 -0.33 16.82 26.37
CA SER A 345 0.32 15.90 27.31
C SER A 345 0.40 14.46 26.78
N GLY A 346 1.56 13.82 26.95
CA GLY A 346 1.81 12.45 26.48
C GLY A 346 1.90 12.28 24.96
N ALA A 347 1.75 13.33 24.17
CA ALA A 347 1.82 13.25 22.70
C ALA A 347 3.26 12.98 22.21
N ASN A 348 3.38 12.40 21.02
CA ASN A 348 4.65 12.27 20.29
C ASN A 348 4.79 13.41 19.27
N LEU A 349 5.70 14.34 19.54
CA LEU A 349 6.03 15.52 18.71
C LEU A 349 7.36 15.36 17.98
N SER A 350 8.03 14.20 18.08
CA SER A 350 9.38 14.02 17.55
C SER A 350 9.45 14.41 16.07
N ASP A 351 10.53 15.04 15.67
CA ASP A 351 10.78 15.51 14.30
C ASP A 351 9.78 16.58 13.80
N SER A 352 8.99 17.22 14.69
CA SER A 352 7.99 18.24 14.33
C SER A 352 8.53 19.67 14.43
N TYR A 353 7.81 20.64 13.84
CA TYR A 353 8.19 22.03 13.71
C TYR A 353 7.15 22.93 14.38
N PHE A 354 7.58 23.70 15.37
CA PHE A 354 6.79 24.70 16.12
C PHE A 354 7.48 26.07 16.09
N GLY A 355 8.21 26.37 15.01
CA GLY A 355 8.91 27.64 14.88
C GLY A 355 7.95 28.83 15.01
N ALA A 356 8.26 29.78 15.87
CA ALA A 356 7.41 30.95 16.16
C ALA A 356 5.95 30.61 16.55
N ALA A 357 5.63 29.35 16.90
CA ALA A 357 4.31 28.98 17.40
C ALA A 357 4.05 29.59 18.78
N ASN A 358 2.79 29.90 19.07
CA ASN A 358 2.36 30.36 20.37
C ASN A 358 1.82 29.22 21.24
N LEU A 359 2.64 28.70 22.13
CA LEU A 359 2.36 27.60 23.07
C LEU A 359 2.17 28.14 24.52
N GLN A 360 1.82 29.41 24.66
CA GLN A 360 1.62 30.04 25.99
C GLN A 360 0.59 29.23 26.79
N GLN A 361 0.95 28.84 28.02
CA GLN A 361 0.11 28.03 28.92
C GLN A 361 -0.30 26.66 28.35
N ALA A 362 0.31 26.19 27.27
CA ALA A 362 0.07 24.85 26.76
C ALA A 362 0.60 23.78 27.73
N ASN A 363 -0.09 22.63 27.77
CA ASN A 363 0.32 21.50 28.58
C ASN A 363 1.04 20.47 27.72
N LEU A 364 2.36 20.42 27.77
CA LEU A 364 3.27 19.48 27.13
C LEU A 364 3.86 18.48 28.15
N ASP A 365 3.16 18.18 29.25
CA ASP A 365 3.63 17.20 30.23
C ASP A 365 3.86 15.83 29.59
N ARG A 366 5.02 15.22 29.85
CA ARG A 366 5.41 13.87 29.36
C ARG A 366 5.37 13.70 27.85
N VAL A 367 5.55 14.75 27.06
CA VAL A 367 5.67 14.63 25.61
C VAL A 367 6.97 13.93 25.20
N ALA A 368 6.94 13.20 24.10
CA ALA A 368 8.14 12.82 23.36
C ALA A 368 8.37 13.87 22.25
N ALA A 369 9.41 14.66 22.35
CA ALA A 369 9.69 15.80 21.48
C ALA A 369 11.16 15.81 21.02
N GLU A 370 11.70 14.62 20.73
CA GLU A 370 13.06 14.46 20.22
C GLU A 370 13.24 15.19 18.89
N ARG A 371 14.32 15.95 18.75
CA ARG A 371 14.69 16.74 17.55
C ARG A 371 13.61 17.73 17.09
N THR A 372 12.64 18.04 17.94
CA THR A 372 11.56 18.98 17.65
C THR A 372 12.09 20.42 17.57
N GLN A 373 11.58 21.20 16.62
CA GLN A 373 11.97 22.57 16.37
C GLN A 373 11.01 23.54 17.07
N PHE A 374 11.44 24.17 18.20
CA PHE A 374 10.73 25.21 18.93
C PHE A 374 11.40 26.58 18.78
N ASN A 375 12.17 26.81 17.72
CA ASN A 375 12.89 28.06 17.51
C ASN A 375 11.94 29.28 17.52
N SER A 376 12.24 30.27 18.33
CA SER A 376 11.41 31.46 18.54
C SER A 376 9.97 31.17 19.01
N ALA A 377 9.64 29.97 19.46
CA ALA A 377 8.33 29.64 20.01
C ALA A 377 8.07 30.40 21.33
N ASN A 378 6.79 30.73 21.56
CA ASN A 378 6.36 31.34 22.83
C ASN A 378 5.80 30.24 23.75
N LEU A 379 6.62 29.81 24.72
CA LEU A 379 6.32 28.80 25.73
C LEU A 379 6.08 29.44 27.12
N LEU A 380 5.70 30.73 27.18
CA LEU A 380 5.42 31.42 28.42
C LEU A 380 4.41 30.67 29.29
N ASN A 381 4.80 30.31 30.53
CA ASN A 381 3.99 29.51 31.45
C ASN A 381 3.56 28.11 30.91
N ALA A 382 4.20 27.59 29.90
CA ALA A 382 3.91 26.25 29.40
C ALA A 382 4.40 25.18 30.39
N ASN A 383 3.72 24.03 30.41
CA ASN A 383 4.13 22.86 31.19
C ASN A 383 4.86 21.84 30.29
N LEU A 384 6.17 21.73 30.44
CA LEU A 384 7.05 20.80 29.75
C LEU A 384 7.57 19.70 30.70
N SER A 385 6.95 19.53 31.87
CA SER A 385 7.45 18.63 32.92
C SER A 385 7.54 17.20 32.41
N GLN A 386 8.62 16.48 32.79
CA GLN A 386 8.85 15.07 32.46
C GLN A 386 8.86 14.75 30.94
N GLY A 387 8.89 15.78 30.08
CA GLY A 387 9.00 15.62 28.63
C GLY A 387 10.42 15.25 28.21
N THR A 388 10.54 14.53 27.09
CA THR A 388 11.82 14.21 26.44
C THR A 388 12.04 15.17 25.27
N PHE A 389 12.99 16.08 25.42
CA PHE A 389 13.37 17.11 24.45
C PHE A 389 14.81 16.93 23.95
N THR A 390 15.27 15.68 23.93
CA THR A 390 16.63 15.35 23.47
C THR A 390 16.85 15.89 22.06
N ASP A 391 17.97 16.60 21.86
CA ASP A 391 18.32 17.27 20.60
C ASP A 391 17.27 18.28 20.07
N ALA A 392 16.32 18.72 20.90
CA ALA A 392 15.33 19.71 20.48
C ALA A 392 15.95 21.11 20.34
N ASN A 393 15.37 21.92 19.47
CA ASN A 393 15.86 23.27 19.17
C ASN A 393 14.95 24.36 19.78
N PHE A 394 15.38 24.97 20.86
CA PHE A 394 14.72 26.09 21.52
C PHE A 394 15.43 27.44 21.24
N LEU A 395 16.13 27.57 20.11
CA LEU A 395 16.82 28.82 19.75
C LEU A 395 15.88 30.05 19.90
N ALA A 396 16.24 30.98 20.76
CA ALA A 396 15.48 32.20 21.03
C ALA A 396 14.00 31.95 21.45
N ALA A 397 13.67 30.78 21.98
CA ALA A 397 12.35 30.52 22.53
C ALA A 397 12.08 31.29 23.81
N ASN A 398 10.84 31.72 24.00
CA ASN A 398 10.41 32.33 25.27
C ASN A 398 9.85 31.26 26.21
N MET A 399 10.64 30.82 27.15
CA MET A 399 10.29 29.81 28.17
C MET A 399 10.12 30.45 29.56
N THR A 400 9.81 31.75 29.62
CA THR A 400 9.62 32.47 30.89
C THR A 400 8.57 31.76 31.73
N SER A 401 8.91 31.45 33.00
CA SER A 401 8.06 30.74 33.95
C SER A 401 7.53 29.37 33.45
N ALA A 402 8.19 28.75 32.48
CA ALA A 402 7.85 27.40 32.03
C ALA A 402 8.18 26.38 33.14
N LEU A 403 7.37 25.29 33.17
CA LEU A 403 7.59 24.17 34.08
C LEU A 403 8.38 23.08 33.30
N LEU A 404 9.59 22.78 33.81
CA LEU A 404 10.55 21.84 33.21
C LEU A 404 10.99 20.77 34.24
N GLN A 405 10.18 20.54 35.29
CA GLN A 405 10.54 19.56 36.33
C GLN A 405 10.80 18.16 35.72
N GLY A 406 12.01 17.67 35.92
CA GLY A 406 12.42 16.36 35.41
C GLY A 406 12.40 16.21 33.89
N ALA A 407 12.41 17.32 33.15
CA ALA A 407 12.50 17.31 31.68
C ALA A 407 13.90 16.88 31.25
N ASP A 408 13.95 16.09 30.15
CA ASP A 408 15.18 15.68 29.47
C ASP A 408 15.46 16.67 28.31
N LEU A 409 16.48 17.53 28.49
CA LEU A 409 16.95 18.51 27.52
C LEU A 409 18.38 18.18 27.05
N ASP A 410 18.79 16.91 27.15
CA ASP A 410 20.12 16.49 26.72
C ASP A 410 20.34 16.80 25.22
N GLY A 411 21.45 17.45 24.89
CA GLY A 411 21.76 17.86 23.52
C GLY A 411 20.91 19.03 22.98
N ALA A 412 19.95 19.56 23.73
CA ALA A 412 19.06 20.59 23.24
C ALA A 412 19.79 21.93 22.98
N SER A 413 19.37 22.64 21.93
CA SER A 413 19.82 24.01 21.68
C SER A 413 18.94 25.00 22.41
N LEU A 414 19.47 25.58 23.51
CA LEU A 414 18.82 26.62 24.30
C LEU A 414 19.46 28.01 24.04
N GLN A 415 20.15 28.18 22.91
CA GLN A 415 20.82 29.43 22.57
C GLN A 415 19.85 30.61 22.58
N ARG A 416 20.17 31.63 23.34
CA ARG A 416 19.35 32.86 23.52
C ARG A 416 17.90 32.56 23.96
N ALA A 417 17.61 31.39 24.50
CA ALA A 417 16.32 31.10 25.08
C ALA A 417 16.12 31.94 26.36
N ASN A 418 14.89 32.40 26.57
CA ASN A 418 14.53 33.10 27.81
C ASN A 418 13.92 32.09 28.80
N LEU A 419 14.68 31.71 29.81
CA LEU A 419 14.30 30.78 30.89
C LEU A 419 14.04 31.51 32.21
N GLN A 420 13.78 32.83 32.18
CA GLN A 420 13.52 33.60 33.39
C GLN A 420 12.43 32.97 34.24
N ASN A 421 12.73 32.75 35.53
CA ASN A 421 11.83 32.11 36.48
C ASN A 421 11.31 30.72 36.07
N ALA A 422 11.94 30.03 35.11
CA ALA A 422 11.56 28.68 34.75
C ALA A 422 11.83 27.71 35.91
N ALA A 423 10.95 26.72 36.10
CA ALA A 423 11.11 25.69 37.12
C ALA A 423 11.71 24.42 36.49
N ALA A 424 13.04 24.27 36.54
CA ALA A 424 13.78 23.16 35.96
C ALA A 424 14.39 22.23 37.03
N PHE A 425 13.69 22.04 38.14
CA PHE A 425 14.09 21.13 39.20
C PHE A 425 14.30 19.69 38.65
N GLY A 426 15.48 19.12 38.88
CA GLY A 426 15.83 17.78 38.48
C GLY A 426 15.86 17.55 36.95
N ALA A 427 15.87 18.59 36.13
CA ALA A 427 16.02 18.49 34.68
C ALA A 427 17.44 18.05 34.28
N THR A 428 17.58 17.33 33.13
CA THR A 428 18.88 17.04 32.55
C THR A 428 19.14 17.93 31.36
N MET A 429 20.38 18.46 31.24
CA MET A 429 20.83 19.40 30.21
C MET A 429 22.25 19.03 29.71
N ASN A 430 22.60 17.75 29.72
CA ASN A 430 23.94 17.34 29.29
C ASN A 430 24.10 17.56 27.78
N GLY A 431 25.19 18.25 27.37
CA GLY A 431 25.40 18.63 25.99
C GLY A 431 24.45 19.71 25.47
N ALA A 432 23.57 20.26 26.32
CA ALA A 432 22.70 21.37 25.95
C ALA A 432 23.52 22.65 25.73
N ASN A 433 23.21 23.39 24.65
CA ASN A 433 23.90 24.65 24.35
C ASN A 433 23.16 25.85 24.97
N LEU A 434 23.73 26.45 25.98
CA LEU A 434 23.18 27.57 26.77
C LEU A 434 23.74 28.95 26.38
N LEU A 435 24.35 29.10 25.20
CA LEU A 435 24.95 30.37 24.75
C LEU A 435 23.93 31.53 24.79
N GLY A 436 24.15 32.45 25.72
CA GLY A 436 23.31 33.65 25.87
C GLY A 436 21.88 33.36 26.34
N ALA A 437 21.59 32.19 26.88
CA ALA A 437 20.33 31.91 27.54
C ALA A 437 20.18 32.76 28.80
N ASP A 438 18.97 33.28 29.09
CA ASP A 438 18.65 34.00 30.29
C ASP A 438 18.07 33.04 31.35
N LEU A 439 18.88 32.74 32.36
CA LEU A 439 18.55 31.87 33.49
C LEU A 439 18.14 32.64 34.75
N SER A 440 17.88 33.97 34.66
CA SER A 440 17.58 34.81 35.81
C SER A 440 16.38 34.29 36.61
N GLY A 441 16.60 33.90 37.86
CA GLY A 441 15.59 33.32 38.73
C GLY A 441 15.13 31.92 38.36
N ALA A 442 15.74 31.25 37.37
CA ALA A 442 15.42 29.88 37.03
C ALA A 442 15.79 28.93 38.18
N VAL A 443 14.91 28.00 38.55
CA VAL A 443 15.12 27.01 39.60
C VAL A 443 15.79 25.79 39.03
N LEU A 444 17.10 25.65 39.25
CA LEU A 444 17.94 24.53 38.73
C LEU A 444 18.36 23.57 39.86
N THR A 445 17.62 23.55 40.98
CA THR A 445 17.93 22.64 42.10
C THR A 445 17.88 21.19 41.63
N ASP A 446 18.92 20.39 41.99
CA ASP A 446 19.11 19.00 41.58
C ASP A 446 19.16 18.76 40.06
N ALA A 447 19.30 19.81 39.24
CA ALA A 447 19.46 19.70 37.79
C ALA A 447 20.86 19.20 37.40
N ASP A 448 20.98 18.48 36.30
CA ASP A 448 22.26 18.00 35.75
C ASP A 448 22.66 18.81 34.52
N LEU A 449 23.58 19.78 34.70
CA LEU A 449 24.19 20.56 33.64
C LEU A 449 25.66 20.17 33.42
N SER A 450 26.10 18.99 33.91
CA SER A 450 27.52 18.62 33.94
C SER A 450 28.21 18.60 32.59
N GLY A 451 27.46 18.38 31.51
CA GLY A 451 27.95 18.42 30.13
C GLY A 451 27.45 19.63 29.33
N ALA A 452 26.82 20.61 29.95
CA ALA A 452 26.25 21.77 29.24
C ALA A 452 27.34 22.64 28.59
N ASP A 453 27.10 23.00 27.32
CA ASP A 453 27.99 23.84 26.52
C ASP A 453 27.68 25.33 26.68
N GLN A 454 28.72 26.19 26.65
CA GLN A 454 28.63 27.65 26.66
C GLN A 454 27.86 28.24 27.88
N LEU A 455 27.74 27.46 28.95
CA LEU A 455 27.22 27.99 30.25
C LEU A 455 28.27 28.87 30.90
N THR A 456 27.85 29.99 31.48
CA THR A 456 28.75 30.92 32.16
C THR A 456 28.47 30.98 33.66
N ALA A 457 29.44 31.43 34.46
CA ALA A 457 29.27 31.62 35.92
C ALA A 457 28.20 32.69 36.25
N GLU A 458 28.05 33.74 35.41
CA GLU A 458 27.01 34.75 35.55
C GLU A 458 25.61 34.14 35.39
N GLN A 459 25.40 33.26 34.42
CA GLN A 459 24.13 32.56 34.22
C GLN A 459 23.78 31.70 35.44
N VAL A 460 24.74 30.92 35.94
CA VAL A 460 24.56 30.09 37.15
C VAL A 460 24.26 30.94 38.38
N THR A 461 24.97 32.08 38.57
CA THR A 461 24.77 33.00 39.69
C THR A 461 23.39 33.67 39.63
N ALA A 462 22.84 33.90 38.46
CA ALA A 462 21.51 34.46 38.26
C ALA A 462 20.37 33.46 38.53
N ALA A 463 20.68 32.15 38.54
CA ALA A 463 19.74 31.08 38.79
C ALA A 463 19.71 30.65 40.27
N ILE A 464 18.70 29.85 40.65
CA ILE A 464 18.58 29.23 41.98
C ILE A 464 19.09 27.79 41.86
N THR A 465 20.22 27.51 42.50
CA THR A 465 20.90 26.21 42.52
C THR A 465 21.00 25.67 43.95
N ASN A 466 21.40 24.41 44.09
CA ASN A 466 21.69 23.77 45.39
C ASN A 466 22.89 22.81 45.25
N ALA A 467 23.26 22.15 46.35
CA ALA A 467 24.35 21.18 46.36
C ALA A 467 24.13 19.95 45.46
N GLY A 468 22.91 19.70 45.03
CA GLY A 468 22.54 18.64 44.08
C GLY A 468 22.69 19.06 42.63
N THR A 469 22.80 20.35 42.33
CA THR A 469 23.00 20.85 40.96
C THR A 469 24.40 20.50 40.49
N ARG A 470 24.48 19.80 39.32
CA ARG A 470 25.75 19.41 38.72
C ARG A 470 26.13 20.39 37.62
N LEU A 471 27.31 20.97 37.71
CA LEU A 471 27.84 21.96 36.77
C LEU A 471 28.98 21.41 35.94
N PRO A 472 29.25 21.97 34.74
CA PRO A 472 30.42 21.64 33.95
C PRO A 472 31.72 21.92 34.71
N SER A 473 32.79 21.17 34.41
CA SER A 473 34.11 21.40 34.98
C SER A 473 34.63 22.79 34.56
N GLY A 474 35.03 23.61 35.56
CA GLY A 474 35.62 24.94 35.33
C GLY A 474 34.65 26.11 35.50
N ILE A 475 33.40 25.84 35.90
CA ILE A 475 32.50 26.90 36.39
C ILE A 475 32.69 27.02 37.90
N ASP A 476 33.37 28.09 38.35
CA ASP A 476 33.50 28.43 39.75
C ASP A 476 32.28 29.23 40.20
N VAL A 477 31.48 28.64 41.08
CA VAL A 477 30.35 29.32 41.74
C VAL A 477 30.78 29.71 43.14
N PRO A 478 30.42 30.92 43.65
CA PRO A 478 30.74 31.33 45.01
C PRO A 478 30.23 30.31 46.04
N PRO A 479 30.97 30.11 47.19
CA PRO A 479 30.68 29.07 48.18
C PRO A 479 29.36 29.27 48.98
N ASP A 480 28.61 30.31 48.75
CA ASP A 480 27.33 30.62 49.41
C ASP A 480 26.07 30.16 48.65
N PHE A 481 26.23 29.25 47.72
CA PHE A 481 25.16 28.63 46.90
C PHE A 481 24.80 27.26 47.38
#